data_daed0a39ffa6689d4b13367a273a340c
#
_entry.id   daed0a39ffa6689d4b13367a273a340c
#
_cell.length_a   1.000
_cell.length_b   1.000
_cell.length_c   1.000
_cell.angle_alpha   90.00
_cell.angle_beta   90.00
_cell.angle_gamma   90.00
#
_symmetry.space_group_name_H-M   'P 1'
#
loop_
_entity.id
_entity.type
_entity.pdbx_description
1 polymer ?
#
loop_
_entity_poly.entity_id
_entity_poly.type
_entity_poly.pdbx_seq_one_letter_code
_entity_poly.pdbx_strand_id
1 'polypeptide(L)'
;LKMLTRNICAEFGGTNIQCNGIGPGYIATPQTAPLREKQPDGSRHPFDQFIVSKTPAGRWGTTEDLEGPAVFLASHASDFVNGHILYVDGGILAYIGKQP
;
A
#
# COMPACT_ATOMS: atom_id res chain seq x y z
N LEU A 1 10.92 -2.47 -9.62
CA LEU A 1 9.79 -3.41 -9.80
C LEU A 1 8.69 -2.84 -10.68
N LYS A 2 8.45 -1.52 -10.62
CA LYS A 2 7.41 -0.90 -11.46
C LYS A 2 7.68 -1.11 -12.96
N MET A 3 8.91 -0.89 -13.39
CA MET A 3 9.27 -1.08 -14.80
C MET A 3 9.28 -2.55 -15.18
N LEU A 4 9.71 -3.43 -14.29
CA LEU A 4 9.65 -4.88 -14.52
C LEU A 4 8.21 -5.34 -14.71
N THR A 5 7.29 -4.83 -13.88
CA THR A 5 5.85 -5.12 -14.02
C THR A 5 5.34 -4.74 -15.41
N ARG A 6 5.72 -3.56 -15.90
CA ARG A 6 5.34 -3.09 -17.24
C ARG A 6 5.96 -3.94 -18.33
N ASN A 7 7.21 -4.34 -18.18
CA ASN A 7 7.90 -5.16 -19.17
C ASN A 7 7.27 -6.54 -19.30
N ILE A 8 6.94 -7.18 -18.18
CA ILE A 8 6.27 -8.48 -18.19
C ILE A 8 4.87 -8.37 -18.80
N CYS A 9 4.14 -7.31 -18.44
CA CYS A 9 2.84 -7.01 -19.04
C CYS A 9 2.93 -6.94 -20.57
N ALA A 10 3.88 -6.15 -21.07
CA ALA A 10 4.03 -5.93 -22.51
C ALA A 10 4.43 -7.23 -23.24
N GLU A 11 5.31 -8.00 -22.64
CA GLU A 11 5.88 -9.19 -23.28
C GLU A 11 4.91 -10.37 -23.26
N PHE A 12 4.19 -10.57 -22.17
CA PHE A 12 3.36 -11.77 -21.99
C PHE A 12 1.86 -11.52 -21.98
N GLY A 13 1.43 -10.27 -22.12
CA GLY A 13 0.00 -9.91 -22.05
C GLY A 13 -0.88 -10.65 -23.05
N GLY A 14 -0.32 -10.98 -24.24
CA GLY A 14 -1.06 -11.72 -25.26
C GLY A 14 -1.22 -13.22 -24.97
N THR A 15 -0.58 -13.70 -23.90
CA THR A 15 -0.62 -15.12 -23.52
C THR A 15 -1.50 -15.39 -22.30
N ASN A 16 -2.43 -14.47 -22.00
CA ASN A 16 -3.31 -14.57 -20.84
C ASN A 16 -2.55 -14.52 -19.51
N ILE A 17 -1.47 -13.76 -19.48
CA ILE A 17 -0.73 -13.48 -18.24
C ILE A 17 -0.86 -12.01 -17.92
N GLN A 18 -1.36 -11.71 -16.73
CA GLN A 18 -1.40 -10.36 -16.19
C GLN A 18 -0.29 -10.20 -15.16
N CYS A 19 0.42 -9.10 -15.23
CA CYS A 19 1.44 -8.76 -14.25
C CYS A 19 1.11 -7.39 -13.65
N ASN A 20 0.82 -7.40 -12.36
CA ASN A 20 0.48 -6.20 -11.63
C ASN A 20 1.27 -6.15 -10.33
N GLY A 21 1.36 -4.98 -9.75
CA GLY A 21 2.01 -4.80 -8.47
C GLY A 21 1.04 -4.24 -7.44
N ILE A 22 1.37 -4.43 -6.17
CA ILE A 22 0.70 -3.78 -5.05
C ILE A 22 1.71 -2.82 -4.43
N GLY A 23 1.30 -1.56 -4.30
CA GLY A 23 2.10 -0.52 -3.63
C GLY A 23 1.49 -0.21 -2.27
N PRO A 24 1.93 -0.88 -1.19
CA PRO A 24 1.39 -0.59 0.13
C PRO A 24 1.92 0.74 0.64
N GLY A 25 1.11 1.41 1.46
CA GLY A 25 1.56 2.55 2.23
C GLY A 25 2.24 2.10 3.52
N TYR A 26 1.99 2.80 4.60
CA TYR A 26 2.57 2.47 5.90
C TYR A 26 1.69 1.45 6.61
N ILE A 27 2.22 0.24 6.75
CA ILE A 27 1.48 -0.91 7.27
C ILE A 27 2.01 -1.25 8.67
N ALA A 28 1.09 -1.46 9.60
CA ALA A 28 1.43 -1.85 10.97
C ALA A 28 1.82 -3.31 10.99
N THR A 29 3.12 -3.56 11.20
CA THR A 29 3.73 -4.88 11.27
C THR A 29 4.68 -4.94 12.45
N PRO A 30 5.17 -6.13 12.85
CA PRO A 30 6.21 -6.20 13.87
C PRO A 30 7.45 -5.37 13.52
N GLN A 31 7.80 -5.28 12.25
CA GLN A 31 8.95 -4.50 11.81
C GLN A 31 8.77 -2.99 12.07
N THR A 32 7.55 -2.48 11.97
CA THR A 32 7.26 -1.06 12.20
C THR A 32 6.82 -0.76 13.62
N ALA A 33 6.70 -1.78 14.48
CA ALA A 33 6.25 -1.61 15.86
C ALA A 33 7.04 -0.56 16.64
N PRO A 34 8.40 -0.50 16.55
CA PRO A 34 9.15 0.53 17.27
C PRO A 34 8.75 1.96 16.90
N LEU A 35 8.27 2.19 15.68
CA LEU A 35 7.86 3.50 15.20
C LEU A 35 6.46 3.89 15.67
N ARG A 36 5.73 2.96 16.28
CA ARG A 36 4.37 3.15 16.77
C ARG A 36 4.27 3.01 18.28
N GLU A 37 5.39 2.81 18.97
CA GLU A 37 5.40 2.72 20.42
C GLU A 37 5.04 4.07 21.02
N LYS A 38 4.21 4.03 22.07
CA LYS A 38 3.88 5.23 22.82
C LYS A 38 5.08 5.72 23.61
N GLN A 39 5.19 7.03 23.73
CA GLN A 39 6.19 7.67 24.57
C GLN A 39 5.89 7.40 26.06
N PRO A 40 6.90 7.60 26.96
CA PRO A 40 6.67 7.41 28.38
C PRO A 40 5.50 8.23 28.96
N ASP A 41 5.20 9.37 28.36
CA ASP A 41 4.07 10.23 28.78
C ASP A 41 2.73 9.80 28.18
N GLY A 42 2.69 8.71 27.41
CA GLY A 42 1.50 8.19 26.76
C GLY A 42 1.17 8.81 25.42
N SER A 43 1.96 9.79 24.96
CA SER A 43 1.77 10.39 23.64
C SER A 43 2.25 9.46 22.52
N ARG A 44 1.80 9.75 21.29
CA ARG A 44 2.24 8.99 20.12
C ARG A 44 3.71 9.25 19.81
N HIS A 45 4.39 8.22 19.30
CA HIS A 45 5.72 8.41 18.72
C HIS A 45 5.65 9.49 17.63
N PRO A 46 6.64 10.39 17.52
CA PRO A 46 6.60 11.46 16.51
C PRO A 46 6.41 10.95 15.09
N PHE A 47 7.00 9.82 14.74
CA PHE A 47 6.84 9.24 13.42
C PHE A 47 5.42 8.69 13.22
N ASP A 48 4.83 8.07 14.23
CA ASP A 48 3.44 7.63 14.20
C ASP A 48 2.50 8.82 13.97
N GLN A 49 2.71 9.89 14.71
CA GLN A 49 1.92 11.11 14.55
C GLN A 49 2.05 11.67 13.13
N PHE A 50 3.27 11.68 12.59
CA PHE A 50 3.52 12.16 11.23
C PHE A 50 2.76 11.33 10.20
N ILE A 51 2.86 10.00 10.27
CA ILE A 51 2.20 9.10 9.32
C ILE A 51 0.68 9.23 9.39
N VAL A 52 0.11 9.27 10.60
CA VAL A 52 -1.33 9.39 10.78
C VAL A 52 -1.85 10.71 10.20
N SER A 53 -1.11 11.81 10.39
CA SER A 53 -1.55 13.11 9.87
C SER A 53 -1.35 13.23 8.35
N LYS A 54 -0.34 12.56 7.78
CA LYS A 54 -0.09 12.61 6.33
C LYS A 54 -0.95 11.63 5.53
N THR A 55 -1.53 10.65 6.17
CA THR A 55 -2.38 9.66 5.51
C THR A 55 -3.84 10.12 5.59
N PRO A 56 -4.51 10.39 4.46
CA PRO A 56 -5.92 10.82 4.49
C PRO A 56 -6.84 9.91 5.28
N ALA A 57 -6.61 8.58 5.25
CA ALA A 57 -7.39 7.63 6.05
C ALA A 57 -7.18 7.80 7.56
N GLY A 58 -6.16 8.54 7.99
CA GLY A 58 -5.93 8.86 9.39
C GLY A 58 -5.43 7.70 10.24
N ARG A 59 -4.83 6.69 9.62
CA ARG A 59 -4.34 5.51 10.32
C ARG A 59 -3.26 4.80 9.53
N TRP A 60 -2.51 3.93 10.21
CA TRP A 60 -1.69 2.92 9.54
C TRP A 60 -2.60 1.88 8.89
N GLY A 61 -2.13 1.31 7.80
CA GLY A 61 -2.78 0.13 7.24
C GLY A 61 -2.51 -1.10 8.08
N THR A 62 -3.32 -2.12 7.88
CA THR A 62 -3.10 -3.43 8.47
C THR A 62 -2.77 -4.44 7.38
N THR A 63 -2.25 -5.60 7.75
CA THR A 63 -1.99 -6.67 6.78
C THR A 63 -3.29 -7.11 6.10
N GLU A 64 -4.42 -7.06 6.80
CA GLU A 64 -5.73 -7.38 6.25
C GLU A 64 -6.15 -6.41 5.14
N ASP A 65 -5.70 -5.17 5.20
CA ASP A 65 -5.99 -4.18 4.15
C ASP A 65 -5.41 -4.60 2.78
N LEU A 66 -4.42 -5.49 2.77
CA LEU A 66 -3.79 -5.95 1.54
C LEU A 66 -4.43 -7.24 0.99
N GLU A 67 -5.26 -7.93 1.78
CA GLU A 67 -5.83 -9.21 1.39
C GLU A 67 -6.81 -9.06 0.22
N GLY A 68 -7.76 -8.15 0.33
CA GLY A 68 -8.73 -7.89 -0.74
C GLY A 68 -8.07 -7.52 -2.07
N PRO A 69 -7.14 -6.54 -2.07
CA PRO A 69 -6.38 -6.21 -3.27
C PRO A 69 -5.63 -7.39 -3.88
N ALA A 70 -5.00 -8.24 -3.06
CA ALA A 70 -4.30 -9.43 -3.56
C ALA A 70 -5.28 -10.42 -4.19
N VAL A 71 -6.40 -10.68 -3.55
CA VAL A 71 -7.43 -11.56 -4.09
C VAL A 71 -8.00 -11.00 -5.38
N PHE A 72 -8.28 -9.70 -5.43
CA PHE A 72 -8.76 -9.04 -6.65
C PHE A 72 -7.81 -9.27 -7.82
N LEU A 73 -6.52 -9.00 -7.61
CA LEU A 73 -5.51 -9.14 -8.66
C LEU A 73 -5.26 -10.59 -9.05
N ALA A 74 -5.56 -11.56 -8.18
CA ALA A 74 -5.40 -12.98 -8.46
C ALA A 74 -6.67 -13.62 -9.04
N SER A 75 -7.75 -12.88 -9.16
CA SER A 75 -9.04 -13.40 -9.59
C SER A 75 -9.41 -12.95 -11.00
N HIS A 76 -10.45 -13.57 -11.56
CA HIS A 76 -11.01 -13.15 -12.84
C HIS A 76 -11.57 -11.74 -12.82
N ALA A 77 -11.84 -11.17 -11.65
CA ALA A 77 -12.34 -9.81 -11.53
C ALA A 77 -11.32 -8.80 -12.09
N SER A 78 -10.04 -9.16 -12.18
CA SER A 78 -8.97 -8.29 -12.69
C SER A 78 -8.42 -8.74 -14.05
N ASP A 79 -9.17 -9.51 -14.82
CA ASP A 79 -8.67 -10.08 -16.08
C ASP A 79 -8.16 -9.04 -17.07
N PHE A 80 -8.72 -7.84 -17.06
CA PHE A 80 -8.30 -6.76 -17.96
C PHE A 80 -7.41 -5.72 -17.27
N VAL A 81 -6.96 -5.99 -16.04
CA VAL A 81 -6.01 -5.16 -15.30
C VAL A 81 -4.63 -5.74 -15.52
N ASN A 82 -3.74 -4.97 -16.17
CA ASN A 82 -2.42 -5.46 -16.53
C ASN A 82 -1.42 -4.31 -16.57
N GLY A 83 -0.22 -4.54 -16.05
CA GLY A 83 0.83 -3.53 -16.02
C GLY A 83 0.59 -2.43 -14.98
N HIS A 84 -0.31 -2.64 -14.04
CA HIS A 84 -0.77 -1.62 -13.09
C HIS A 84 -0.14 -1.82 -11.72
N ILE A 85 0.12 -0.71 -11.03
CA ILE A 85 0.46 -0.72 -9.62
C ILE A 85 -0.77 -0.24 -8.85
N LEU A 86 -1.34 -1.12 -8.06
CA LEU A 86 -2.49 -0.81 -7.21
C LEU A 86 -1.98 -0.32 -5.87
N TYR A 87 -2.12 0.97 -5.62
CA TYR A 87 -1.70 1.55 -4.36
C TYR A 87 -2.74 1.30 -3.28
N VAL A 88 -2.30 0.74 -2.15
CA VAL A 88 -3.13 0.46 -0.99
C VAL A 88 -2.48 1.18 0.18
N ASP A 89 -2.71 2.49 0.26
CA ASP A 89 -1.89 3.40 1.06
C ASP A 89 -2.70 4.40 1.87
N GLY A 90 -4.01 4.22 1.95
CA GLY A 90 -4.88 5.16 2.68
C GLY A 90 -4.96 6.54 2.06
N GLY A 91 -4.41 6.72 0.86
CA GLY A 91 -4.46 7.98 0.12
C GLY A 91 -3.20 8.84 0.24
N ILE A 92 -2.15 8.36 0.89
CA ILE A 92 -0.96 9.20 1.14
C ILE A 92 -0.29 9.68 -0.16
N LEU A 93 -0.33 8.89 -1.24
CA LEU A 93 0.21 9.33 -2.53
C LEU A 93 -0.73 10.24 -3.31
N ALA A 94 -2.01 10.19 -3.00
CA ALA A 94 -2.99 11.04 -3.69
C ALA A 94 -3.05 12.44 -3.08
N TYR A 95 -2.76 12.56 -1.80
CA TYR A 95 -2.86 13.83 -1.08
C TYR A 95 -1.92 13.81 0.13
N ILE A 96 -1.10 14.83 0.26
CA ILE A 96 -0.04 14.90 1.28
C ILE A 96 -0.57 14.87 2.71
N GLY A 97 -1.83 15.22 2.93
CA GLY A 97 -2.42 15.23 4.27
C GLY A 97 -2.14 16.50 5.06
N LYS A 98 -2.55 16.47 6.32
CA LYS A 98 -2.46 17.64 7.20
C LYS A 98 -1.07 17.76 7.81
N GLN A 99 -0.75 18.94 8.30
CA GLN A 99 0.39 19.11 9.20
C GLN A 99 0.07 18.41 10.54
N PRO A 100 1.06 17.74 11.12
CA PRO A 100 0.88 17.10 12.41
C PRO A 100 0.51 18.07 13.53
#